data_4666d5e34681c2315747e25269a9d3c0
#
_entry.id   4666d5e34681c2315747e25269a9d3c0
#
_cell.length_a   1.000
_cell.length_b   1.000
_cell.length_c   1.000
_cell.angle_alpha   90.00
_cell.angle_beta   90.00
_cell.angle_gamma   90.00
#
_symmetry.space_group_name_H-M   'P 1'
#
loop_
_entity.id
_entity.type
_entity.pdbx_description
1 polymer ?
#
loop_
_entity_poly.entity_id
_entity_poly.type
_entity_poly.pdbx_seq_one_letter_code
_entity_poly.pdbx_strand_id
1 'polypeptide(L)'
;IKPEHYMPAFEEGIRQHDAEIAAIIANPEAPTFKNTIEPLEFSGMLLTQVNLIFSSLTEAETNDELQAIAKEISPKLTEHYDNISLNGELFARIKTVYENRDKENLDTEQMKVLENHYKDFVRAGALLSEEDKATLREINN
;
A
#
# COMPACT_ATOMS: atom_id res chain seq x y z
N ILE A 1 3.95 -22.38 -9.44
CA ILE A 1 3.28 -22.32 -8.12
C ILE A 1 1.94 -23.05 -8.21
N LYS A 2 1.68 -23.92 -7.26
CA LYS A 2 0.40 -24.64 -7.17
C LYS A 2 -0.65 -23.79 -6.47
N PRO A 3 -1.96 -23.98 -6.75
CA PRO A 3 -3.02 -23.20 -6.11
C PRO A 3 -2.92 -23.15 -4.58
N GLU A 4 -2.58 -24.26 -3.94
CA GLU A 4 -2.45 -24.36 -2.48
C GLU A 4 -1.34 -23.46 -1.89
N HIS A 5 -0.43 -22.94 -2.72
CA HIS A 5 0.66 -22.06 -2.28
C HIS A 5 0.30 -20.57 -2.32
N TYR A 6 -0.81 -20.20 -2.99
CA TYR A 6 -1.16 -18.78 -3.16
C TYR A 6 -1.58 -18.10 -1.87
N MET A 7 -2.45 -18.74 -1.07
CA MET A 7 -2.87 -18.12 0.19
C MET A 7 -1.70 -17.83 1.12
N PRO A 8 -0.81 -18.80 1.40
CA PRO A 8 0.38 -18.51 2.21
C PRO A 8 1.28 -17.43 1.60
N ALA A 9 1.42 -17.40 0.28
CA ALA A 9 2.22 -16.38 -0.40
C ALA A 9 1.62 -14.99 -0.26
N PHE A 10 0.29 -14.85 -0.39
CA PHE A 10 -0.40 -13.60 -0.15
C PHE A 10 -0.25 -13.13 1.30
N GLU A 11 -0.42 -14.04 2.25
CA GLU A 11 -0.30 -13.72 3.67
C GLU A 11 1.12 -13.25 4.02
N GLU A 12 2.14 -13.90 3.46
CA GLU A 12 3.53 -13.49 3.66
C GLU A 12 3.80 -12.12 3.01
N GLY A 13 3.25 -11.90 1.81
CA GLY A 13 3.36 -10.60 1.14
C GLY A 13 2.74 -9.46 1.94
N ILE A 14 1.56 -9.70 2.52
CA ILE A 14 0.88 -8.73 3.39
C ILE A 14 1.73 -8.47 4.64
N ARG A 15 2.22 -9.53 5.27
CA ARG A 15 3.06 -9.43 6.48
C ARG A 15 4.32 -8.60 6.22
N GLN A 16 5.02 -8.87 5.12
CA GLN A 16 6.22 -8.12 4.76
C GLN A 16 5.90 -6.66 4.47
N HIS A 17 4.81 -6.40 3.75
CA HIS A 17 4.39 -5.04 3.45
C HIS A 17 4.07 -4.27 4.74
N ASP A 18 3.32 -4.89 5.66
CA ASP A 18 3.02 -4.27 6.96
C ASP A 18 4.28 -3.94 7.74
N ALA A 19 5.28 -4.83 7.73
CA ALA A 19 6.55 -4.60 8.40
C ALA A 19 7.33 -3.44 7.76
N GLU A 20 7.31 -3.35 6.45
CA GLU A 20 7.97 -2.26 5.72
C GLU A 20 7.33 -0.91 6.03
N ILE A 21 5.99 -0.85 6.05
CA ILE A 21 5.26 0.37 6.42
C ILE A 21 5.54 0.74 7.88
N ALA A 22 5.52 -0.24 8.78
CA ALA A 22 5.81 -0.01 10.19
C ALA A 22 7.22 0.56 10.40
N ALA A 23 8.20 0.10 9.64
CA ALA A 23 9.56 0.60 9.70
C ALA A 23 9.65 2.08 9.27
N ILE A 24 8.91 2.47 8.25
CA ILE A 24 8.85 3.88 7.81
C ILE A 24 8.28 4.75 8.93
N ILE A 25 7.18 4.33 9.53
CA ILE A 25 6.50 5.07 10.60
C ILE A 25 7.38 5.17 11.84
N ALA A 26 8.11 4.12 12.17
CA ALA A 26 8.93 4.05 13.38
C ALA A 26 10.24 4.84 13.29
N ASN A 27 10.61 5.35 12.13
CA ASN A 27 11.85 6.11 11.97
C ASN A 27 11.79 7.38 12.83
N PRO A 28 12.73 7.57 13.78
CA PRO A 28 12.71 8.74 14.68
C PRO A 28 13.17 10.04 14.01
N GLU A 29 13.77 9.96 12.83
CA GLU A 29 14.25 11.13 12.12
C GLU A 29 13.11 11.90 11.45
N ALA A 30 13.31 13.19 11.21
CA ALA A 30 12.35 14.01 10.50
C ALA A 30 12.07 13.42 9.11
N PRO A 31 10.82 13.45 8.65
CA PRO A 31 10.49 12.86 7.34
C PRO A 31 11.20 13.57 6.18
N THR A 32 11.81 12.75 5.32
CA THR A 32 12.46 13.21 4.08
C THR A 32 12.01 12.32 2.93
N PHE A 33 12.27 12.74 1.71
CA PHE A 33 12.01 11.90 0.54
C PHE A 33 12.72 10.54 0.69
N LYS A 34 13.97 10.56 1.07
CA LYS A 34 14.79 9.36 1.18
C LYS A 34 14.33 8.38 2.26
N ASN A 35 13.85 8.87 3.39
CA ASN A 35 13.45 7.99 4.49
C ASN A 35 11.95 7.69 4.54
N THR A 36 11.16 8.31 3.68
CA THR A 36 9.70 8.15 3.68
C THR A 36 9.17 7.74 2.32
N ILE A 37 9.40 8.54 1.29
CA ILE A 37 8.82 8.31 -0.03
C ILE A 37 9.53 7.17 -0.76
N GLU A 38 10.85 7.15 -0.73
CA GLU A 38 11.64 6.11 -1.39
C GLU A 38 11.34 4.72 -0.85
N PRO A 39 11.37 4.49 0.49
CA PRO A 39 10.97 3.20 1.03
C PRO A 39 9.51 2.84 0.75
N LEU A 40 8.61 3.83 0.74
CA LEU A 40 7.20 3.60 0.41
C LEU A 40 7.04 3.13 -1.03
N GLU A 41 7.75 3.75 -1.97
CA GLU A 41 7.70 3.39 -3.39
C GLU A 41 8.13 1.94 -3.61
N PHE A 42 9.14 1.47 -2.88
CA PHE A 42 9.63 0.10 -2.99
C PHE A 42 8.94 -0.89 -2.06
N SER A 43 8.01 -0.43 -1.23
CA SER A 43 7.31 -1.33 -0.29
C SER A 43 6.31 -2.22 -1.01
N GLY A 44 6.05 -3.39 -0.44
CA GLY A 44 5.04 -4.30 -0.93
C GLY A 44 5.40 -5.04 -2.21
N MET A 45 6.68 -5.14 -2.55
CA MET A 45 7.11 -5.80 -3.79
C MET A 45 6.72 -7.26 -3.86
N LEU A 46 6.88 -7.99 -2.77
CA LEU A 46 6.51 -9.40 -2.74
C LEU A 46 5.01 -9.57 -2.99
N LEU A 47 4.19 -8.77 -2.29
CA LEU A 47 2.74 -8.82 -2.47
C LEU A 47 2.33 -8.48 -3.90
N THR A 48 2.95 -7.45 -4.48
CA THR A 48 2.69 -7.06 -5.87
C THR A 48 3.04 -8.18 -6.84
N GLN A 49 4.17 -8.85 -6.64
CA GLN A 49 4.59 -9.97 -7.49
C GLN A 49 3.62 -11.16 -7.38
N VAL A 50 3.23 -11.51 -6.16
CA VAL A 50 2.29 -12.61 -5.94
C VAL A 50 0.94 -12.29 -6.63
N ASN A 51 0.46 -11.06 -6.46
CA ASN A 51 -0.80 -10.64 -7.05
C ASN A 51 -0.75 -10.64 -8.58
N LEU A 52 0.36 -10.20 -9.18
CA LEU A 52 0.54 -10.23 -10.64
C LEU A 52 0.54 -11.66 -11.17
N ILE A 53 1.27 -12.56 -10.54
CA ILE A 53 1.32 -13.96 -10.95
C ILE A 53 -0.05 -14.60 -10.84
N PHE A 54 -0.74 -14.39 -9.72
CA PHE A 54 -2.08 -14.93 -9.48
C PHE A 54 -3.09 -14.39 -10.50
N SER A 55 -3.07 -13.09 -10.76
CA SER A 55 -3.99 -12.45 -11.72
C SER A 55 -3.76 -12.96 -13.14
N SER A 56 -2.51 -13.12 -13.54
CA SER A 56 -2.15 -13.67 -14.87
C SER A 56 -2.63 -15.09 -15.01
N LEU A 57 -2.51 -15.90 -13.96
CA LEU A 57 -2.96 -17.30 -14.00
C LEU A 57 -4.49 -17.39 -14.06
N THR A 58 -5.21 -16.57 -13.30
CA THR A 58 -6.67 -16.57 -13.32
C THR A 58 -7.25 -16.06 -14.64
N GLU A 59 -6.54 -15.20 -15.35
CA GLU A 59 -6.93 -14.78 -16.70
C GLU A 59 -6.73 -15.88 -17.72
N ALA A 60 -5.62 -16.64 -17.59
CA ALA A 60 -5.29 -17.72 -18.53
C ALA A 60 -6.07 -19.01 -18.26
N GLU A 61 -6.26 -19.35 -17.00
CA GLU A 61 -6.90 -20.59 -16.57
C GLU A 61 -7.84 -20.32 -15.41
N THR A 62 -9.14 -20.33 -15.68
CA THR A 62 -10.14 -20.16 -14.63
C THR A 62 -10.62 -21.53 -14.17
N ASN A 63 -10.51 -21.83 -12.88
CA ASN A 63 -11.08 -23.02 -12.27
C ASN A 63 -11.66 -22.69 -10.89
N ASP A 64 -12.41 -23.63 -10.32
CA ASP A 64 -13.11 -23.40 -9.04
C ASP A 64 -12.16 -23.10 -7.89
N GLU A 65 -10.99 -23.76 -7.88
CA GLU A 65 -10.00 -23.58 -6.83
C GLU A 65 -9.41 -22.17 -6.86
N LEU A 66 -9.04 -21.68 -8.05
CA LEU A 66 -8.51 -20.32 -8.21
C LEU A 66 -9.55 -19.26 -7.89
N GLN A 67 -10.81 -19.51 -8.28
CA GLN A 67 -11.91 -18.59 -7.96
C GLN A 67 -12.18 -18.53 -6.46
N ALA A 68 -12.08 -19.66 -5.75
CA ALA A 68 -12.24 -19.71 -4.30
C ALA A 68 -11.14 -18.90 -3.60
N ILE A 69 -9.90 -19.01 -4.08
CA ILE A 69 -8.77 -18.23 -3.53
C ILE A 69 -8.99 -16.74 -3.78
N ALA A 70 -9.41 -16.35 -4.99
CA ALA A 70 -9.68 -14.96 -5.32
C ALA A 70 -10.74 -14.36 -4.40
N LYS A 71 -11.79 -15.12 -4.13
CA LYS A 71 -12.90 -14.72 -3.24
C LYS A 71 -12.43 -14.52 -1.80
N GLU A 72 -11.52 -15.35 -1.33
CA GLU A 72 -10.97 -15.27 0.01
C GLU A 72 -9.97 -14.14 0.16
N ILE A 73 -9.09 -13.94 -0.84
CA ILE A 73 -8.02 -12.95 -0.73
C ILE A 73 -8.50 -11.51 -1.02
N SER A 74 -9.51 -11.33 -1.86
CA SER A 74 -9.97 -10.00 -2.26
C SER A 74 -10.32 -9.08 -1.08
N PRO A 75 -11.15 -9.49 -0.09
CA PRO A 75 -11.43 -8.63 1.06
C PRO A 75 -10.20 -8.40 1.95
N LYS A 76 -9.30 -9.36 2.03
CA LYS A 76 -8.05 -9.21 2.79
C LYS A 76 -7.14 -8.18 2.15
N LEU A 77 -7.04 -8.17 0.82
CA LEU A 77 -6.25 -7.16 0.10
C LEU A 77 -6.87 -5.78 0.24
N THR A 78 -8.19 -5.67 0.13
CA THR A 78 -8.90 -4.39 0.31
C THR A 78 -8.63 -3.83 1.70
N GLU A 79 -8.77 -4.63 2.73
CA GLU A 79 -8.49 -4.22 4.10
C GLU A 79 -7.03 -3.79 4.28
N HIS A 80 -6.10 -4.58 3.73
CA HIS A 80 -4.68 -4.29 3.80
C HIS A 80 -4.33 -2.93 3.18
N TYR A 81 -4.79 -2.69 1.96
CA TYR A 81 -4.50 -1.42 1.27
C TYR A 81 -5.23 -0.24 1.90
N ASP A 82 -6.44 -0.43 2.40
CA ASP A 82 -7.14 0.60 3.16
C ASP A 82 -6.39 0.96 4.44
N ASN A 83 -5.85 -0.03 5.15
CA ASN A 83 -5.07 0.21 6.36
C ASN A 83 -3.84 1.07 6.09
N ILE A 84 -3.21 0.91 4.94
CA ILE A 84 -2.08 1.74 4.52
C ILE A 84 -2.55 3.13 4.10
N SER A 85 -3.53 3.20 3.19
CA SER A 85 -4.03 4.47 2.63
C SER A 85 -4.66 5.38 3.67
N LEU A 86 -5.24 4.82 4.71
CA LEU A 86 -5.91 5.56 5.78
C LEU A 86 -5.08 5.67 7.04
N ASN A 87 -3.81 5.24 7.00
CA ASN A 87 -2.92 5.34 8.14
C ASN A 87 -2.48 6.79 8.34
N GLY A 88 -2.95 7.40 9.44
CA GLY A 88 -2.69 8.81 9.73
C GLY A 88 -1.23 9.12 10.02
N GLU A 89 -0.50 8.20 10.66
CA GLU A 89 0.92 8.40 10.97
C GLU A 89 1.77 8.37 9.71
N LEU A 90 1.47 7.45 8.80
CA LEU A 90 2.15 7.38 7.51
C LEU A 90 1.87 8.64 6.70
N PHE A 91 0.60 9.03 6.62
CA PHE A 91 0.23 10.23 5.86
C PHE A 91 0.88 11.49 6.43
N ALA A 92 0.99 11.61 7.76
CA ALA A 92 1.65 12.76 8.38
C ALA A 92 3.09 12.91 7.89
N ARG A 93 3.81 11.80 7.74
CA ARG A 93 5.17 11.81 7.20
C ARG A 93 5.19 12.23 5.74
N ILE A 94 4.30 11.67 4.93
CA ILE A 94 4.17 12.02 3.50
C ILE A 94 3.86 13.51 3.33
N LYS A 95 2.92 14.01 4.12
CA LYS A 95 2.52 15.42 4.09
C LYS A 95 3.69 16.34 4.45
N THR A 96 4.47 15.99 5.47
CA THR A 96 5.65 16.77 5.87
C THR A 96 6.66 16.83 4.72
N VAL A 97 6.93 15.72 4.05
CA VAL A 97 7.83 15.71 2.90
C VAL A 97 7.26 16.59 1.78
N TYR A 98 5.97 16.48 1.53
CA TYR A 98 5.31 17.27 0.48
C TYR A 98 5.40 18.78 0.76
N GLU A 99 5.15 19.20 1.99
CA GLU A 99 5.23 20.61 2.39
C GLU A 99 6.63 21.17 2.31
N ASN A 100 7.65 20.33 2.50
CA ASN A 100 9.05 20.74 2.47
C ASN A 100 9.76 20.38 1.15
N ARG A 101 9.01 20.02 0.10
CA ARG A 101 9.57 19.52 -1.16
C ARG A 101 10.57 20.45 -1.82
N ASP A 102 10.35 21.76 -1.69
CA ASP A 102 11.25 22.77 -2.29
C ASP A 102 12.59 22.90 -1.57
N LYS A 103 12.68 22.37 -0.34
CA LYS A 103 13.88 22.42 0.49
C LYS A 103 14.82 21.23 0.27
N GLU A 104 14.37 20.19 -0.39
CA GLU A 104 15.13 18.94 -0.56
C GLU A 104 15.85 18.81 -1.90
N ASN A 105 15.73 19.78 -2.79
CA ASN A 105 16.35 19.74 -4.12
C ASN A 105 16.00 18.47 -4.91
N LEU A 106 14.73 18.09 -4.91
CA LEU A 106 14.26 16.92 -5.63
C LEU A 106 14.31 17.16 -7.14
N ASP A 107 14.73 16.13 -7.90
CA ASP A 107 14.65 16.21 -9.36
C ASP A 107 13.19 16.06 -9.84
N THR A 108 12.96 16.19 -11.14
CA THR A 108 11.63 16.13 -11.73
C THR A 108 10.93 14.81 -11.46
N GLU A 109 11.65 13.69 -11.56
CA GLU A 109 11.08 12.37 -11.31
C GLU A 109 10.72 12.16 -9.84
N GLN A 110 11.61 12.56 -8.93
CA GLN A 110 11.36 12.48 -7.49
C GLN A 110 10.16 13.33 -7.10
N MET A 111 10.07 14.53 -7.63
CA MET A 111 8.94 15.43 -7.37
C MET A 111 7.63 14.80 -7.83
N LYS A 112 7.64 14.16 -8.99
CA LYS A 112 6.46 13.49 -9.53
C LYS A 112 6.03 12.30 -8.66
N VAL A 113 6.98 11.49 -8.22
CA VAL A 113 6.72 10.35 -7.33
C VAL A 113 6.08 10.85 -6.02
N LEU A 114 6.66 11.89 -5.43
CA LEU A 114 6.13 12.50 -4.21
C LEU A 114 4.70 13.00 -4.40
N GLU A 115 4.47 13.77 -5.45
CA GLU A 115 3.14 14.31 -5.75
C GLU A 115 2.12 13.21 -5.98
N ASN A 116 2.49 12.15 -6.68
CA ASN A 116 1.59 11.03 -6.93
C ASN A 116 1.19 10.33 -5.63
N HIS A 117 2.14 10.06 -4.74
CA HIS A 117 1.83 9.46 -3.45
C HIS A 117 0.94 10.37 -2.61
N TYR A 118 1.26 11.64 -2.55
CA TYR A 118 0.45 12.59 -1.78
C TYR A 118 -0.99 12.62 -2.30
N LYS A 119 -1.16 12.77 -3.61
CA LYS A 119 -2.48 12.81 -4.24
C LYS A 119 -3.26 11.51 -4.03
N ASP A 120 -2.60 10.37 -4.17
CA ASP A 120 -3.25 9.07 -4.00
C ASP A 120 -3.77 8.89 -2.58
N PHE A 121 -2.99 9.28 -1.58
CA PHE A 121 -3.42 9.22 -0.18
C PHE A 121 -4.60 10.16 0.09
N VAL A 122 -4.55 11.38 -0.43
CA VAL A 122 -5.65 12.33 -0.26
C VAL A 122 -6.93 11.79 -0.91
N ARG A 123 -6.84 11.29 -2.14
CA ARG A 123 -7.99 10.70 -2.83
C ARG A 123 -8.57 9.49 -2.13
N ALA A 124 -7.72 8.70 -1.48
CA ALA A 124 -8.16 7.53 -0.72
C ALA A 124 -8.84 7.90 0.60
N GLY A 125 -8.72 9.15 1.07
CA GLY A 125 -9.40 9.61 2.26
C GLY A 125 -8.48 9.97 3.44
N ALA A 126 -7.19 10.21 3.18
CA ALA A 126 -6.22 10.50 4.25
C ALA A 126 -6.53 11.74 5.08
N LEU A 127 -7.26 12.71 4.50
CA LEU A 127 -7.65 13.94 5.19
C LEU A 127 -8.95 13.80 5.98
N LEU A 128 -9.64 12.67 5.88
CA LEU A 128 -10.89 12.44 6.59
C LEU A 128 -10.66 12.25 8.09
N SER A 129 -11.70 12.53 8.89
CA SER A 129 -11.69 12.19 10.32
C SER A 129 -11.63 10.68 10.52
N GLU A 130 -11.25 10.24 11.69
CA GLU A 130 -11.23 8.80 11.99
C GLU A 130 -12.63 8.17 11.88
N GLU A 131 -13.67 8.93 12.22
CA GLU A 131 -15.06 8.49 12.05
C GLU A 131 -15.40 8.27 10.58
N ASP A 132 -15.06 9.24 9.72
CA ASP A 132 -15.32 9.14 8.28
C ASP A 132 -14.48 8.06 7.62
N LYS A 133 -13.26 7.85 8.09
CA LYS A 133 -12.41 6.74 7.62
C LYS A 133 -13.03 5.39 7.95
N ALA A 134 -13.61 5.24 9.15
CA ALA A 134 -14.28 4.00 9.53
C ALA A 134 -15.49 3.74 8.61
N THR A 135 -16.26 4.77 8.28
CA THR A 135 -17.39 4.67 7.34
C THR A 135 -16.91 4.25 5.95
N LEU A 136 -15.80 4.85 5.49
CA LEU A 136 -15.23 4.52 4.18
C LEU A 136 -14.77 3.06 4.11
N ARG A 137 -14.17 2.55 5.18
CA ARG A 137 -13.75 1.13 5.27
C ARG A 137 -14.96 0.19 5.13
N GLU A 138 -16.07 0.53 5.75
CA GLU A 138 -17.31 -0.25 5.65
C GLU A 138 -17.82 -0.27 4.21
N ILE A 139 -17.78 0.87 3.52
CA ILE A 139 -18.21 0.97 2.12
C ILE A 139 -17.32 0.12 1.22
N ASN A 140 -16.00 0.12 1.47
CA ASN A 140 -15.03 -0.63 0.65
C ASN A 140 -15.13 -2.15 0.86
N ASN A 141 -15.63 -2.58 1.99
CA ASN A 141 -15.86 -4.00 2.28
C ASN A 141 -17.26 -4.40 1.86
#